data_502d1aba742d37e585c78788aa2d7879
#
_entry.id   502d1aba742d37e585c78788aa2d7879
#
_cell.length_a   1.000
_cell.length_b   1.000
_cell.length_c   1.000
_cell.angle_alpha   90.00
_cell.angle_beta   90.00
_cell.angle_gamma   90.00
#
_symmetry.space_group_name_H-M   'P 1'
#
loop_
_entity.id
_entity.type
_entity.pdbx_description
1 polymer ?
#
loop_
_entity_poly.entity_id
_entity_poly.type
_entity_poly.pdbx_seq_one_letter_code
_entity_poly.pdbx_strand_id
1 'polypeptide(L)'
;MEKHCTMVYFSLRESKQNKKGLSPIEVSITTNGKRIYFSTGKHVPATDWNKEKQAVKGKSEEAQLINGYLIQLRNKIYQKEIELLQKGYLITAELLKEAITDKVEALNEKTLLELLEEHNTERKAMVGKTVAPATYWVFEYTGRLFKEFIQKKYERKDLYLREINLGFIQGFHAYLLGEKKMGQNSCTKHLKFLKKLLNLAVANSYISYNPVNVYKVEREPVDIDFLDEEELRKIINFDTPLPRLERAKDMFLFGCFTGLSYIDIKTLTPEHFEKDNAGRIWIKKRRVKTGILSRIPLLPIAKLILDKYKGGDKLLPIQDPADINKYLKDIAILCGINKRICFHTSRHTFASTVTLANNISLEVVSKMLGHTNTRMTAHYAKLIDKCIGEQMDKLMDTFTGDSDY
;
A
#
# COMPACT_ATOMS: atom_id res chain seq x y z
N MET A 1 23.88 15.42 18.75
CA MET A 1 23.20 14.91 19.96
C MET A 1 22.22 15.99 20.40
N GLU A 2 20.95 15.86 20.09
CA GLU A 2 19.90 16.72 20.66
C GLU A 2 19.86 16.46 22.17
N LYS A 3 19.95 17.50 22.97
CA LYS A 3 19.84 17.44 24.44
C LYS A 3 18.40 17.01 24.78
N HIS A 4 18.18 15.72 25.00
CA HIS A 4 16.97 15.26 25.65
C HIS A 4 16.92 15.82 27.06
N CYS A 5 15.99 16.73 27.31
CA CYS A 5 15.78 17.31 28.65
C CYS A 5 14.37 16.90 29.11
N THR A 6 14.31 15.89 29.96
CA THR A 6 13.08 15.58 30.68
C THR A 6 13.00 16.34 31.98
N MET A 7 11.91 17.06 32.20
CA MET A 7 11.67 17.81 33.45
C MET A 7 10.45 17.19 34.15
N VAL A 8 10.62 16.94 35.44
CA VAL A 8 9.57 16.45 36.34
C VAL A 8 9.25 17.52 37.36
N TYR A 9 8.00 17.97 37.38
CA TYR A 9 7.54 19.02 38.27
C TYR A 9 6.28 18.59 39.02
N PHE A 10 6.22 18.86 40.34
CA PHE A 10 5.04 18.61 41.17
C PHE A 10 4.32 19.92 41.45
N SER A 11 3.01 19.89 41.34
CA SER A 11 2.12 21.02 41.58
C SER A 11 0.86 20.60 42.31
N LEU A 12 0.29 21.55 43.07
CA LEU A 12 -0.99 21.34 43.73
C LEU A 12 -2.13 21.83 42.82
N ARG A 13 -3.15 21.00 42.62
CA ARG A 13 -4.32 21.39 41.84
C ARG A 13 -5.44 21.86 42.73
N GLU A 14 -5.38 23.13 43.10
CA GLU A 14 -6.31 23.78 44.03
C GLU A 14 -7.78 23.75 43.52
N SER A 15 -7.98 23.76 42.19
CA SER A 15 -9.31 23.69 41.57
C SER A 15 -10.04 22.34 41.74
N LYS A 16 -9.33 21.29 42.24
CA LYS A 16 -9.92 19.95 42.49
C LYS A 16 -9.83 19.58 43.98
N GLN A 17 -10.11 20.53 44.85
CA GLN A 17 -10.18 20.30 46.27
C GLN A 17 -11.31 19.35 46.64
N ASN A 18 -11.05 18.40 47.50
CA ASN A 18 -12.04 17.44 47.97
C ASN A 18 -12.93 18.03 49.08
N LYS A 19 -13.98 17.34 49.49
CA LYS A 19 -14.89 17.76 50.57
C LYS A 19 -14.23 17.99 51.94
N LYS A 20 -12.98 17.54 52.13
CA LYS A 20 -12.18 17.71 53.33
C LYS A 20 -11.19 18.89 53.21
N GLY A 21 -11.27 19.70 52.20
CA GLY A 21 -10.36 20.85 51.98
C GLY A 21 -8.97 20.47 51.50
N LEU A 22 -8.76 19.21 51.05
CA LEU A 22 -7.45 18.76 50.56
C LEU A 22 -7.43 18.80 49.01
N SER A 23 -6.31 19.32 48.47
CA SER A 23 -6.04 19.43 47.03
C SER A 23 -5.10 18.30 46.57
N PRO A 24 -5.33 17.67 45.40
CA PRO A 24 -4.44 16.63 44.88
C PRO A 24 -3.10 17.19 44.44
N ILE A 25 -2.02 16.45 44.70
CA ILE A 25 -0.71 16.71 44.12
C ILE A 25 -0.66 16.05 42.75
N GLU A 26 -0.39 16.85 41.70
CA GLU A 26 -0.18 16.36 40.34
C GLU A 26 1.31 16.41 39.99
N VAL A 27 1.76 15.45 39.19
CA VAL A 27 3.07 15.47 38.58
C VAL A 27 2.92 15.86 37.11
N SER A 28 3.77 16.73 36.62
CA SER A 28 3.93 16.98 35.16
C SER A 28 5.27 16.46 34.69
N ILE A 29 5.25 15.77 33.54
CA ILE A 29 6.44 15.36 32.80
C ILE A 29 6.48 16.17 31.51
N THR A 30 7.60 16.89 31.30
CA THR A 30 7.85 17.62 30.05
C THR A 30 9.04 17.00 29.35
N THR A 31 8.85 16.58 28.10
CA THR A 31 9.90 16.00 27.25
C THR A 31 9.74 16.53 25.84
N ASN A 32 10.82 17.05 25.24
CA ASN A 32 10.81 17.60 23.88
C ASN A 32 9.70 18.63 23.63
N GLY A 33 9.45 19.51 24.62
CA GLY A 33 8.43 20.57 24.55
C GLY A 33 6.98 20.11 24.78
N LYS A 34 6.70 18.82 24.85
CA LYS A 34 5.38 18.27 25.20
C LYS A 34 5.28 18.00 26.70
N ARG A 35 4.15 18.39 27.29
CA ARG A 35 3.87 18.23 28.72
C ARG A 35 2.59 17.43 28.95
N ILE A 36 2.66 16.45 29.85
CA ILE A 36 1.51 15.69 30.32
C ILE A 36 1.38 15.81 31.84
N TYR A 37 0.19 15.60 32.34
CA TYR A 37 -0.14 15.63 33.76
C TYR A 37 -0.80 14.33 34.19
N PHE A 38 -0.52 13.91 35.41
CA PHE A 38 -1.27 12.83 36.08
C PHE A 38 -1.23 13.00 37.61
N SER A 39 -2.21 12.42 38.28
CA SER A 39 -2.33 12.49 39.74
C SER A 39 -1.32 11.58 40.42
N THR A 40 -0.70 12.05 41.51
CA THR A 40 0.15 11.23 42.39
C THR A 40 -0.68 10.36 43.35
N GLY A 41 -2.00 10.59 43.45
CA GLY A 41 -2.88 9.97 44.46
C GLY A 41 -2.74 10.58 45.84
N LYS A 42 -1.84 11.53 46.09
CA LYS A 42 -1.65 12.23 47.36
C LYS A 42 -2.39 13.55 47.37
N HIS A 43 -2.92 13.92 48.55
CA HIS A 43 -3.72 15.11 48.75
C HIS A 43 -3.21 15.84 50.01
N VAL A 44 -3.11 17.17 49.93
CA VAL A 44 -2.67 18.00 51.06
C VAL A 44 -3.45 19.32 51.13
N PRO A 45 -3.56 19.98 52.27
CA PRO A 45 -4.09 21.35 52.34
C PRO A 45 -3.24 22.32 51.50
N ALA A 46 -3.85 23.29 50.86
CA ALA A 46 -3.14 24.27 50.04
C ALA A 46 -2.14 25.09 50.85
N THR A 47 -2.42 25.36 52.13
CA THR A 47 -1.57 26.06 53.08
C THR A 47 -0.23 25.36 53.34
N ASP A 48 -0.23 24.04 53.26
CA ASP A 48 0.91 23.19 53.61
C ASP A 48 1.80 22.88 52.41
N TRP A 49 1.47 23.38 51.21
CA TRP A 49 2.26 23.18 50.02
C TRP A 49 3.30 24.30 49.81
N ASN A 50 4.54 23.92 49.57
CA ASN A 50 5.60 24.84 49.13
C ASN A 50 5.81 24.71 47.62
N LYS A 51 5.41 25.74 46.85
CA LYS A 51 5.50 25.75 45.37
C LYS A 51 6.95 25.75 44.87
N GLU A 52 7.87 26.42 45.56
CA GLU A 52 9.28 26.50 45.13
C GLU A 52 10.02 25.20 45.36
N LYS A 53 9.83 24.61 46.56
CA LYS A 53 10.45 23.31 46.91
C LYS A 53 9.70 22.11 46.33
N GLN A 54 8.50 22.32 45.82
CA GLN A 54 7.62 21.25 45.32
C GLN A 54 7.42 20.13 46.37
N ALA A 55 7.17 20.54 47.59
CA ALA A 55 7.13 19.68 48.77
C ALA A 55 6.10 20.16 49.78
N VAL A 56 5.66 19.27 50.64
CA VAL A 56 4.81 19.58 51.80
C VAL A 56 5.64 20.23 52.88
N LYS A 57 5.13 21.31 53.46
CA LYS A 57 5.76 22.06 54.55
C LYS A 57 5.67 21.28 55.87
N GLY A 58 6.60 21.55 56.81
CA GLY A 58 6.58 20.95 58.16
C GLY A 58 7.42 19.67 58.28
N LYS A 59 7.47 19.17 59.51
CA LYS A 59 8.22 17.94 59.88
C LYS A 59 7.31 16.84 60.41
N SER A 60 5.99 16.95 60.19
CA SER A 60 5.05 15.88 60.56
C SER A 60 5.39 14.57 59.84
N GLU A 61 5.09 13.47 60.44
CA GLU A 61 5.31 12.14 59.85
C GLU A 61 4.63 12.01 58.50
N GLU A 62 3.42 12.55 58.35
CA GLU A 62 2.66 12.56 57.08
C GLU A 62 3.37 13.43 56.00
N ALA A 63 3.88 14.60 56.35
CA ALA A 63 4.65 15.45 55.45
C ALA A 63 5.92 14.76 54.99
N GLN A 64 6.63 14.06 55.88
CA GLN A 64 7.85 13.33 55.54
C GLN A 64 7.52 12.10 54.62
N LEU A 65 6.47 11.39 54.87
CA LEU A 65 6.03 10.26 54.03
C LEU A 65 5.64 10.72 52.61
N ILE A 66 4.87 11.81 52.52
CA ILE A 66 4.47 12.36 51.20
C ILE A 66 5.72 12.88 50.44
N ASN A 67 6.60 13.62 51.11
CA ASN A 67 7.83 14.13 50.49
C ASN A 67 8.75 13.00 50.04
N GLY A 68 8.91 11.96 50.85
CA GLY A 68 9.65 10.74 50.49
C GLY A 68 9.07 10.07 49.26
N TYR A 69 7.75 9.92 49.21
CA TYR A 69 7.07 9.38 48.02
C TYR A 69 7.30 10.22 46.76
N LEU A 70 7.23 11.57 46.82
CA LEU A 70 7.48 12.45 45.68
C LEU A 70 8.91 12.30 45.16
N ILE A 71 9.90 12.18 46.08
CA ILE A 71 11.29 11.93 45.71
C ILE A 71 11.44 10.57 45.02
N GLN A 72 10.86 9.54 45.57
CA GLN A 72 10.90 8.19 44.96
C GLN A 72 10.24 8.17 43.60
N LEU A 73 9.09 8.84 43.44
CA LEU A 73 8.40 8.93 42.14
C LEU A 73 9.25 9.66 41.09
N ARG A 74 9.90 10.77 41.47
CA ARG A 74 10.83 11.48 40.60
C ARG A 74 11.99 10.59 40.16
N ASN A 75 12.61 9.90 41.11
CA ASN A 75 13.70 8.96 40.81
C ASN A 75 13.25 7.80 39.93
N LYS A 76 12.07 7.22 40.16
CA LYS A 76 11.48 6.18 39.32
C LYS A 76 11.29 6.68 37.87
N ILE A 77 10.83 7.94 37.66
CA ILE A 77 10.68 8.54 36.35
C ILE A 77 12.02 8.61 35.62
N TYR A 78 13.07 9.16 36.26
CA TYR A 78 14.39 9.26 35.65
C TYR A 78 15.05 7.90 35.40
N GLN A 79 14.89 6.94 36.30
CA GLN A 79 15.38 5.59 36.07
C GLN A 79 14.71 4.94 34.86
N LYS A 80 13.39 5.08 34.73
CA LYS A 80 12.67 4.57 33.55
C LYS A 80 13.07 5.27 32.26
N GLU A 81 13.38 6.57 32.32
CA GLU A 81 13.94 7.29 31.18
C GLU A 81 15.28 6.69 30.74
N ILE A 82 16.19 6.45 31.67
CA ILE A 82 17.50 5.83 31.39
C ILE A 82 17.32 4.42 30.81
N GLU A 83 16.47 3.60 31.41
CA GLU A 83 16.18 2.24 30.90
C GLU A 83 15.64 2.26 29.47
N LEU A 84 14.71 3.18 29.19
CA LEU A 84 14.12 3.33 27.86
C LEU A 84 15.14 3.87 26.84
N LEU A 85 16.00 4.82 27.23
CA LEU A 85 17.10 5.30 26.38
C LEU A 85 18.10 4.20 26.05
N GLN A 86 18.50 3.38 27.04
CA GLN A 86 19.39 2.24 26.83
C GLN A 86 18.78 1.18 25.91
N LYS A 87 17.45 1.04 25.94
CA LYS A 87 16.68 0.16 25.04
C LYS A 87 16.41 0.80 23.66
N GLY A 88 16.92 2.02 23.40
CA GLY A 88 16.79 2.69 22.10
C GLY A 88 15.43 3.34 21.84
N TYR A 89 14.62 3.62 22.88
CA TYR A 89 13.34 4.29 22.70
C TYR A 89 13.52 5.80 22.45
N LEU A 90 12.65 6.34 21.59
CA LEU A 90 12.46 7.79 21.54
C LEU A 90 11.61 8.21 22.75
N ILE A 91 12.18 8.98 23.66
CA ILE A 91 11.50 9.37 24.91
C ILE A 91 10.40 10.39 24.61
N THR A 92 9.17 10.03 24.98
CA THR A 92 8.01 10.94 25.00
C THR A 92 7.44 11.00 26.43
N ALA A 93 6.73 12.09 26.72
CA ALA A 93 6.10 12.23 28.03
C ALA A 93 5.06 11.13 28.30
N GLU A 94 4.30 10.76 27.24
CA GLU A 94 3.33 9.68 27.26
C GLU A 94 3.98 8.33 27.57
N LEU A 95 5.09 8.00 26.89
CA LEU A 95 5.83 6.76 27.09
C LEU A 95 6.37 6.66 28.53
N LEU A 96 6.89 7.75 29.10
CA LEU A 96 7.35 7.78 30.49
C LEU A 96 6.21 7.56 31.48
N LYS A 97 5.03 8.15 31.25
CA LYS A 97 3.85 7.91 32.08
C LYS A 97 3.42 6.44 32.04
N GLU A 98 3.36 5.83 30.83
CA GLU A 98 3.03 4.41 30.67
C GLU A 98 4.04 3.51 31.36
N ALA A 99 5.34 3.81 31.23
CA ALA A 99 6.41 3.05 31.88
C ALA A 99 6.34 3.07 33.41
N ILE A 100 5.84 4.16 34.00
CA ILE A 100 5.71 4.29 35.46
C ILE A 100 4.50 3.50 35.99
N THR A 101 3.45 3.38 35.17
CA THR A 101 2.21 2.65 35.53
C THR A 101 2.28 1.15 35.23
N ASP A 102 3.47 0.62 34.97
CA ASP A 102 3.76 -0.80 34.66
C ASP A 102 2.97 -1.37 33.44
N LYS A 103 2.38 -0.50 32.64
CA LYS A 103 1.71 -0.91 31.40
C LYS A 103 2.68 -1.21 30.25
N VAL A 104 3.91 -0.72 30.35
CA VAL A 104 4.91 -0.82 29.27
C VAL A 104 5.61 -2.17 29.22
N GLU A 105 5.73 -2.87 30.35
CA GLU A 105 6.43 -4.17 30.37
C GLU A 105 5.69 -5.25 29.58
N ALA A 106 4.36 -5.28 29.64
CA ALA A 106 3.54 -6.23 28.89
C ALA A 106 3.42 -5.91 27.39
N LEU A 107 3.64 -4.63 26.99
CA LEU A 107 3.49 -4.19 25.58
C LEU A 107 4.77 -4.38 24.75
N ASN A 108 5.93 -4.58 25.40
CA ASN A 108 7.24 -4.52 24.76
C ASN A 108 7.83 -5.87 24.34
N GLU A 109 7.16 -6.95 24.60
CA GLU A 109 7.65 -8.31 24.29
C GLU A 109 7.20 -8.81 22.89
N LYS A 110 6.30 -8.07 22.22
CA LYS A 110 5.80 -8.47 20.90
C LYS A 110 6.91 -8.40 19.84
N THR A 111 7.09 -9.51 19.12
CA THR A 111 8.09 -9.61 18.06
C THR A 111 7.48 -9.36 16.67
N LEU A 112 8.33 -9.15 15.68
CA LEU A 112 7.91 -8.90 14.29
C LEU A 112 7.22 -10.12 13.69
N LEU A 113 7.76 -11.32 13.94
CA LEU A 113 7.21 -12.54 13.34
C LEU A 113 5.93 -13.00 14.04
N GLU A 114 5.78 -12.77 15.34
CA GLU A 114 4.51 -12.99 16.05
C GLU A 114 3.40 -12.09 15.51
N LEU A 115 3.67 -10.79 15.34
CA LEU A 115 2.69 -9.87 14.74
C LEU A 115 2.33 -10.25 13.31
N LEU A 116 3.33 -10.70 12.54
CA LEU A 116 3.13 -11.21 11.18
C LEU A 116 2.23 -12.45 11.18
N GLU A 117 2.46 -13.39 12.09
CA GLU A 117 1.69 -14.63 12.19
C GLU A 117 0.23 -14.37 12.55
N GLU A 118 -0.03 -13.50 13.51
CA GLU A 118 -1.38 -13.04 13.84
C GLU A 118 -2.07 -12.42 12.63
N HIS A 119 -1.41 -11.42 11.98
CA HIS A 119 -1.94 -10.80 10.77
C HIS A 119 -2.24 -11.83 9.69
N ASN A 120 -1.32 -12.77 9.44
CA ASN A 120 -1.48 -13.75 8.37
C ASN A 120 -2.57 -14.77 8.69
N THR A 121 -2.73 -15.17 9.95
CA THR A 121 -3.81 -16.07 10.41
C THR A 121 -5.17 -15.42 10.15
N GLU A 122 -5.35 -14.17 10.55
CA GLU A 122 -6.59 -13.42 10.27
C GLU A 122 -6.87 -13.28 8.77
N ARG A 123 -5.84 -12.93 7.98
CA ARG A 123 -5.99 -12.74 6.52
C ARG A 123 -6.24 -14.04 5.77
N LYS A 124 -5.70 -15.16 6.25
CA LYS A 124 -5.95 -16.50 5.68
C LYS A 124 -7.44 -16.86 5.68
N ALA A 125 -8.13 -16.57 6.77
CA ALA A 125 -9.58 -16.80 6.88
C ALA A 125 -10.41 -15.96 5.89
N MET A 126 -9.83 -14.89 5.33
CA MET A 126 -10.47 -13.97 4.39
C MET A 126 -10.10 -14.24 2.92
N VAL A 127 -9.22 -15.22 2.66
CA VAL A 127 -8.80 -15.57 1.29
C VAL A 127 -10.00 -16.08 0.49
N GLY A 128 -10.14 -15.57 -0.74
CA GLY A 128 -11.28 -15.87 -1.61
C GLY A 128 -12.53 -15.04 -1.34
N LYS A 129 -12.58 -14.29 -0.24
CA LYS A 129 -13.68 -13.34 0.09
C LYS A 129 -13.22 -11.89 -0.13
N THR A 130 -12.39 -11.37 0.76
CA THR A 130 -11.90 -9.99 0.74
C THR A 130 -10.41 -9.89 0.45
N VAL A 131 -9.68 -10.99 0.54
CA VAL A 131 -8.24 -11.09 0.25
C VAL A 131 -8.02 -12.02 -0.94
N ALA A 132 -7.40 -11.49 -2.00
CA ALA A 132 -7.04 -12.33 -3.15
C ALA A 132 -5.91 -13.31 -2.76
N PRO A 133 -5.93 -14.59 -3.25
CA PRO A 133 -4.88 -15.57 -2.97
C PRO A 133 -3.46 -15.05 -3.26
N ALA A 134 -3.28 -14.34 -4.38
CA ALA A 134 -2.00 -13.74 -4.75
C ALA A 134 -1.51 -12.68 -3.74
N THR A 135 -2.43 -11.93 -3.12
CA THR A 135 -2.10 -10.96 -2.07
C THR A 135 -1.63 -11.66 -0.80
N TYR A 136 -2.33 -12.73 -0.39
CA TYR A 136 -1.96 -13.54 0.75
C TYR A 136 -0.59 -14.21 0.55
N TRP A 137 -0.33 -14.72 -0.64
CA TRP A 137 0.99 -15.28 -0.99
C TRP A 137 2.12 -14.25 -0.79
N VAL A 138 1.91 -12.98 -1.16
CA VAL A 138 2.91 -11.92 -0.91
C VAL A 138 3.16 -11.75 0.59
N PHE A 139 2.14 -11.85 1.45
CA PHE A 139 2.32 -11.75 2.90
C PHE A 139 3.17 -12.91 3.44
N GLU A 140 2.88 -14.13 3.04
CA GLU A 140 3.65 -15.32 3.43
C GLU A 140 5.10 -15.25 2.92
N TYR A 141 5.27 -14.87 1.66
CA TYR A 141 6.60 -14.75 1.07
C TYR A 141 7.43 -13.65 1.77
N THR A 142 6.83 -12.50 2.07
CA THR A 142 7.53 -11.45 2.83
C THR A 142 7.92 -11.93 4.23
N GLY A 143 7.08 -12.72 4.87
CA GLY A 143 7.40 -13.33 6.15
C GLY A 143 8.63 -14.24 6.10
N ARG A 144 8.77 -15.03 5.04
CA ARG A 144 9.99 -15.83 4.82
C ARG A 144 11.22 -14.94 4.64
N LEU A 145 11.09 -13.85 3.89
CA LEU A 145 12.17 -12.89 3.70
C LEU A 145 12.59 -12.21 5.01
N PHE A 146 11.65 -11.89 5.92
CA PHE A 146 11.98 -11.37 7.24
C PHE A 146 12.76 -12.39 8.06
N LYS A 147 12.31 -13.65 8.13
CA LYS A 147 12.99 -14.71 8.86
C LYS A 147 14.44 -14.88 8.37
N GLU A 148 14.63 -14.98 7.08
CA GLU A 148 15.95 -15.15 6.47
C GLU A 148 16.85 -13.93 6.75
N PHE A 149 16.35 -12.72 6.60
CA PHE A 149 17.12 -11.49 6.85
C PHE A 149 17.50 -11.35 8.32
N ILE A 150 16.58 -11.60 9.25
CA ILE A 150 16.83 -11.54 10.69
C ILE A 150 17.87 -12.56 11.09
N GLN A 151 17.74 -13.81 10.63
CA GLN A 151 18.71 -14.86 10.90
C GLN A 151 20.10 -14.51 10.37
N LYS A 152 20.17 -13.95 9.17
CA LYS A 152 21.45 -13.66 8.53
C LYS A 152 22.17 -12.44 9.12
N LYS A 153 21.44 -11.36 9.38
CA LYS A 153 22.03 -10.08 9.81
C LYS A 153 22.21 -9.99 11.33
N TYR A 154 21.29 -10.59 12.08
CA TYR A 154 21.23 -10.45 13.54
C TYR A 154 21.55 -11.75 14.27
N GLU A 155 21.71 -12.88 13.55
CA GLU A 155 21.94 -14.23 14.11
C GLU A 155 20.86 -14.65 15.15
N ARG A 156 19.64 -14.13 14.96
CA ARG A 156 18.49 -14.34 15.85
C ARG A 156 17.34 -14.97 15.09
N LYS A 157 16.43 -15.63 15.86
CA LYS A 157 15.20 -16.21 15.28
C LYS A 157 14.15 -15.15 14.99
N ASP A 158 14.10 -14.08 15.81
CA ASP A 158 13.14 -12.97 15.69
C ASP A 158 13.69 -11.70 16.34
N LEU A 159 13.02 -10.57 16.13
CA LEU A 159 13.32 -9.28 16.72
C LEU A 159 12.09 -8.68 17.39
N TYR A 160 12.27 -8.05 18.54
CA TYR A 160 11.19 -7.26 19.14
C TYR A 160 10.82 -6.08 18.24
N LEU A 161 9.54 -5.73 18.20
CA LEU A 161 9.05 -4.62 17.38
C LEU A 161 9.77 -3.29 17.70
N ARG A 162 10.17 -3.09 18.95
CA ARG A 162 10.95 -1.92 19.40
C ARG A 162 12.35 -1.81 18.76
N GLU A 163 12.91 -2.95 18.31
CA GLU A 163 14.24 -3.00 17.69
C GLU A 163 14.19 -2.67 16.20
N ILE A 164 12.98 -2.62 15.62
CA ILE A 164 12.78 -2.28 14.21
C ILE A 164 12.94 -0.77 14.03
N ASN A 165 14.13 -0.36 13.67
CA ASN A 165 14.52 1.02 13.45
C ASN A 165 14.85 1.29 11.97
N LEU A 166 15.28 2.50 11.65
CA LEU A 166 15.67 2.89 10.29
C LEU A 166 16.78 1.99 9.73
N GLY A 167 17.76 1.60 10.56
CA GLY A 167 18.85 0.70 10.16
C GLY A 167 18.38 -0.70 9.77
N PHE A 168 17.33 -1.21 10.43
CA PHE A 168 16.67 -2.45 10.01
C PHE A 168 16.04 -2.29 8.62
N ILE A 169 15.30 -1.20 8.38
CA ILE A 169 14.59 -0.96 7.12
C ILE A 169 15.56 -0.82 5.96
N GLN A 170 16.62 -0.03 6.14
CA GLN A 170 17.67 0.13 5.14
C GLN A 170 18.39 -1.19 4.86
N GLY A 171 18.72 -1.94 5.90
CA GLY A 171 19.37 -3.25 5.77
C GLY A 171 18.48 -4.27 5.07
N PHE A 172 17.19 -4.31 5.40
CA PHE A 172 16.24 -5.20 4.72
C PHE A 172 16.07 -4.82 3.25
N HIS A 173 16.00 -3.53 2.92
CA HIS A 173 15.93 -3.07 1.54
C HIS A 173 17.21 -3.46 0.75
N ALA A 174 18.39 -3.23 1.31
CA ALA A 174 19.67 -3.64 0.72
C ALA A 174 19.75 -5.16 0.51
N TYR A 175 19.25 -5.95 1.47
CA TYR A 175 19.17 -7.40 1.35
C TYR A 175 18.27 -7.83 0.18
N LEU A 176 17.10 -7.20 0.01
CA LEU A 176 16.20 -7.51 -1.10
C LEU A 176 16.82 -7.18 -2.47
N LEU A 177 17.50 -6.05 -2.59
CA LEU A 177 18.15 -5.61 -3.83
C LEU A 177 19.40 -6.48 -4.13
N GLY A 178 20.31 -6.57 -3.17
CA GLY A 178 21.65 -7.16 -3.38
C GLY A 178 21.61 -8.68 -3.40
N GLU A 179 21.05 -9.30 -2.35
CA GLU A 179 21.12 -10.76 -2.21
C GLU A 179 19.96 -11.47 -2.90
N LYS A 180 18.73 -10.95 -2.77
CA LYS A 180 17.59 -11.53 -3.48
C LYS A 180 17.48 -11.06 -4.93
N LYS A 181 18.32 -10.12 -5.35
CA LYS A 181 18.37 -9.57 -6.72
C LYS A 181 17.00 -9.11 -7.21
N MET A 182 16.19 -8.55 -6.32
CA MET A 182 14.86 -8.04 -6.67
C MET A 182 14.98 -6.65 -7.28
N GLY A 183 14.18 -6.37 -8.31
CA GLY A 183 14.03 -4.99 -8.81
C GLY A 183 13.37 -4.08 -7.76
N GLN A 184 13.68 -2.77 -7.82
CA GLN A 184 13.24 -1.73 -6.90
C GLN A 184 11.72 -1.74 -6.63
N ASN A 185 10.91 -1.88 -7.69
CA ASN A 185 9.45 -1.94 -7.56
C ASN A 185 8.94 -3.19 -6.82
N SER A 186 9.68 -4.29 -6.88
CA SER A 186 9.38 -5.51 -6.10
C SER A 186 9.74 -5.30 -4.63
N CYS A 187 10.89 -4.71 -4.33
CA CYS A 187 11.29 -4.35 -2.96
C CYS A 187 10.25 -3.43 -2.31
N THR A 188 9.74 -2.45 -3.06
CA THR A 188 8.69 -1.52 -2.58
C THR A 188 7.44 -2.25 -2.09
N LYS A 189 7.05 -3.39 -2.69
CA LYS A 189 5.89 -4.18 -2.22
C LYS A 189 6.13 -4.75 -0.83
N HIS A 190 7.30 -5.29 -0.57
CA HIS A 190 7.67 -5.88 0.72
C HIS A 190 7.82 -4.81 1.80
N LEU A 191 8.42 -3.66 1.47
CA LEU A 191 8.52 -2.52 2.39
C LEU A 191 7.16 -1.91 2.72
N LYS A 192 6.22 -1.86 1.76
CA LYS A 192 4.83 -1.45 2.03
C LYS A 192 4.11 -2.42 2.97
N PHE A 193 4.39 -3.70 2.86
CA PHE A 193 3.82 -4.66 3.79
C PHE A 193 4.43 -4.51 5.19
N LEU A 194 5.75 -4.31 5.31
CA LEU A 194 6.39 -3.96 6.59
C LEU A 194 5.75 -2.71 7.20
N LYS A 195 5.55 -1.65 6.38
CA LYS A 195 4.88 -0.42 6.82
C LYS A 195 3.48 -0.70 7.38
N LYS A 196 2.72 -1.58 6.72
CA LYS A 196 1.38 -1.98 7.16
C LYS A 196 1.43 -2.70 8.52
N LEU A 197 2.36 -3.65 8.72
CA LEU A 197 2.53 -4.35 9.98
C LEU A 197 2.93 -3.40 11.12
N LEU A 198 3.87 -2.49 10.86
CA LEU A 198 4.28 -1.52 11.87
C LEU A 198 3.21 -0.46 12.17
N ASN A 199 2.34 -0.12 11.20
CA ASN A 199 1.15 0.69 11.49
C ASN A 199 0.16 -0.07 12.40
N LEU A 200 -0.01 -1.37 12.20
CA LEU A 200 -0.81 -2.22 13.10
C LEU A 200 -0.18 -2.27 14.49
N ALA A 201 1.15 -2.36 14.58
CA ALA A 201 1.87 -2.31 15.85
C ALA A 201 1.66 -0.98 16.59
N VAL A 202 1.65 0.15 15.88
CA VAL A 202 1.33 1.48 16.47
C VAL A 202 -0.13 1.54 16.92
N ALA A 203 -1.07 1.06 16.09
CA ALA A 203 -2.49 1.05 16.43
C ALA A 203 -2.81 0.22 17.69
N ASN A 204 -2.07 -0.87 17.89
CA ASN A 204 -2.17 -1.73 19.09
C ASN A 204 -1.25 -1.27 20.25
N SER A 205 -0.61 -0.11 20.13
CA SER A 205 0.30 0.43 21.15
C SER A 205 1.51 -0.46 21.48
N TYR A 206 1.91 -1.36 20.57
CA TYR A 206 3.13 -2.17 20.73
C TYR A 206 4.40 -1.33 20.52
N ILE A 207 4.32 -0.28 19.67
CA ILE A 207 5.36 0.72 19.45
C ILE A 207 4.74 2.11 19.37
N SER A 208 5.49 3.16 19.70
CA SER A 208 5.00 4.53 19.72
C SER A 208 4.96 5.19 18.35
N TYR A 209 5.77 4.75 17.39
CA TYR A 209 5.83 5.29 16.03
C TYR A 209 6.28 4.24 15.01
N ASN A 210 5.97 4.48 13.73
CA ASN A 210 6.39 3.60 12.65
C ASN A 210 7.64 4.17 11.96
N PRO A 211 8.82 3.54 12.08
CA PRO A 211 10.07 4.03 11.50
C PRO A 211 10.10 4.00 9.97
N VAL A 212 9.22 3.23 9.31
CA VAL A 212 9.11 3.23 7.84
C VAL A 212 8.57 4.56 7.29
N ASN A 213 7.91 5.39 8.13
CA ASN A 213 7.35 6.66 7.68
C ASN A 213 8.41 7.69 7.26
N VAL A 214 9.61 7.60 7.83
CA VAL A 214 10.74 8.47 7.47
C VAL A 214 11.59 7.91 6.33
N TYR A 215 11.33 6.67 5.89
CA TYR A 215 12.06 6.02 4.80
C TYR A 215 11.30 6.12 3.49
N LYS A 216 11.77 6.99 2.60
CA LYS A 216 11.20 7.15 1.25
C LYS A 216 11.82 6.12 0.31
N VAL A 217 10.99 5.29 -0.26
CA VAL A 217 11.38 4.37 -1.34
C VAL A 217 10.75 4.88 -2.62
N GLU A 218 11.59 5.36 -3.52
CA GLU A 218 11.16 5.81 -4.84
C GLU A 218 10.81 4.60 -5.71
N ARG A 219 9.78 4.75 -6.52
CA ARG A 219 9.43 3.77 -7.54
C ARG A 219 10.14 4.13 -8.83
N GLU A 220 10.74 3.13 -9.44
CA GLU A 220 11.22 3.27 -10.80
C GLU A 220 10.04 3.35 -11.77
N PRO A 221 10.05 4.30 -12.70
CA PRO A 221 9.07 4.32 -13.77
C PRO A 221 9.19 3.02 -14.58
N VAL A 222 8.08 2.46 -14.98
CA VAL A 222 8.04 1.27 -15.84
C VAL A 222 7.48 1.72 -17.17
N ASP A 223 8.24 1.55 -18.23
CA ASP A 223 7.72 1.71 -19.57
C ASP A 223 6.69 0.62 -19.86
N ILE A 224 5.57 1.04 -20.41
CA ILE A 224 4.45 0.16 -20.70
C ILE A 224 4.50 -0.17 -22.19
N ASP A 225 4.85 -1.42 -22.47
CA ASP A 225 4.80 -1.93 -23.85
C ASP A 225 3.34 -2.05 -24.31
N PHE A 226 3.08 -1.55 -25.51
CA PHE A 226 1.86 -1.75 -26.25
C PHE A 226 2.22 -1.91 -27.74
N LEU A 227 1.31 -2.52 -28.51
CA LEU A 227 1.50 -2.67 -29.93
C LEU A 227 1.04 -1.40 -30.64
N ASP A 228 1.84 -0.89 -31.57
CA ASP A 228 1.39 0.11 -32.51
C ASP A 228 0.44 -0.51 -33.58
N GLU A 229 -0.06 0.30 -34.47
CA GLU A 229 -1.04 -0.14 -35.47
C GLU A 229 -0.47 -1.18 -36.43
N GLU A 230 0.78 -1.03 -36.86
CA GLU A 230 1.45 -1.97 -37.76
C GLU A 230 1.70 -3.31 -37.08
N GLU A 231 2.21 -3.29 -35.85
CA GLU A 231 2.43 -4.49 -35.04
C GLU A 231 1.11 -5.25 -34.75
N LEU A 232 0.06 -4.48 -34.43
CA LEU A 232 -1.27 -5.06 -34.21
C LEU A 232 -1.81 -5.71 -35.48
N ARG A 233 -1.65 -5.08 -36.65
CA ARG A 233 -2.03 -5.66 -37.95
C ARG A 233 -1.24 -6.94 -38.27
N LYS A 234 0.06 -6.98 -37.94
CA LYS A 234 0.87 -8.20 -38.10
C LYS A 234 0.28 -9.38 -37.32
N ILE A 235 -0.14 -9.13 -36.07
CA ILE A 235 -0.78 -10.21 -35.24
C ILE A 235 -2.16 -10.57 -35.78
N ILE A 236 -2.97 -9.62 -36.22
CA ILE A 236 -4.29 -9.90 -36.82
C ILE A 236 -4.14 -10.82 -38.03
N ASN A 237 -3.18 -10.54 -38.91
CA ASN A 237 -2.95 -11.27 -40.15
C ASN A 237 -2.06 -12.51 -39.96
N PHE A 238 -1.55 -12.76 -38.75
CA PHE A 238 -0.74 -13.92 -38.47
C PHE A 238 -1.59 -15.20 -38.60
N ASP A 239 -1.21 -16.05 -39.53
CA ASP A 239 -1.82 -17.37 -39.70
C ASP A 239 -0.90 -18.46 -39.20
N THR A 240 -1.48 -19.52 -38.60
CA THR A 240 -0.71 -20.59 -38.02
C THR A 240 -1.53 -21.90 -38.00
N PRO A 241 -0.94 -23.02 -38.43
CA PRO A 241 -1.59 -24.34 -38.32
C PRO A 241 -1.59 -24.87 -36.88
N LEU A 242 -0.97 -24.20 -35.93
CA LEU A 242 -0.85 -24.66 -34.55
C LEU A 242 -2.01 -24.17 -33.68
N PRO A 243 -2.97 -25.04 -33.30
CA PRO A 243 -4.18 -24.62 -32.56
C PRO A 243 -3.87 -23.90 -31.23
N ARG A 244 -2.73 -24.19 -30.60
CA ARG A 244 -2.31 -23.54 -29.36
C ARG A 244 -1.96 -22.05 -29.56
N LEU A 245 -1.27 -21.73 -30.65
CA LEU A 245 -0.91 -20.35 -31.01
C LEU A 245 -2.14 -19.61 -31.50
N GLU A 246 -2.98 -20.25 -32.32
CA GLU A 246 -4.22 -19.65 -32.81
C GLU A 246 -5.14 -19.24 -31.67
N ARG A 247 -5.34 -20.13 -30.68
CA ARG A 247 -6.14 -19.81 -29.48
C ARG A 247 -5.52 -18.68 -28.64
N ALA A 248 -4.19 -18.65 -28.49
CA ALA A 248 -3.51 -17.60 -27.75
C ALA A 248 -3.62 -16.24 -28.48
N LYS A 249 -3.48 -16.23 -29.81
CA LYS A 249 -3.71 -15.07 -30.67
C LYS A 249 -5.12 -14.52 -30.50
N ASP A 250 -6.13 -15.37 -30.63
CA ASP A 250 -7.53 -14.96 -30.53
C ASP A 250 -7.86 -14.37 -29.14
N MET A 251 -7.39 -15.02 -28.07
CA MET A 251 -7.52 -14.50 -26.71
C MET A 251 -6.86 -13.12 -26.55
N PHE A 252 -5.66 -12.96 -27.08
CA PHE A 252 -4.92 -11.71 -27.02
C PHE A 252 -5.61 -10.61 -27.82
N LEU A 253 -6.02 -10.89 -29.05
CA LEU A 253 -6.76 -9.96 -29.90
C LEU A 253 -8.10 -9.56 -29.27
N PHE A 254 -8.83 -10.53 -28.68
CA PHE A 254 -10.03 -10.19 -27.92
C PHE A 254 -9.75 -9.19 -26.80
N GLY A 255 -8.64 -9.37 -26.10
CA GLY A 255 -8.14 -8.40 -25.10
C GLY A 255 -7.79 -7.04 -25.73
N CYS A 256 -7.15 -7.02 -26.93
CA CYS A 256 -6.81 -5.79 -27.66
C CYS A 256 -8.05 -5.00 -28.12
N PHE A 257 -9.17 -5.65 -28.40
CA PHE A 257 -10.38 -5.01 -28.90
C PHE A 257 -11.49 -4.84 -27.85
N THR A 258 -11.25 -5.25 -26.59
CA THR A 258 -12.18 -5.08 -25.47
C THR A 258 -11.56 -4.39 -24.25
N GLY A 259 -10.23 -4.39 -24.14
CA GLY A 259 -9.52 -3.88 -22.96
C GLY A 259 -9.76 -4.69 -21.69
N LEU A 260 -10.43 -5.83 -21.76
CA LEU A 260 -10.66 -6.70 -20.59
C LEU A 260 -9.35 -7.35 -20.13
N SER A 261 -9.21 -7.55 -18.83
CA SER A 261 -8.09 -8.33 -18.29
C SER A 261 -8.34 -9.82 -18.47
N TYR A 262 -7.29 -10.63 -18.40
CA TYR A 262 -7.40 -12.08 -18.50
C TYR A 262 -8.50 -12.67 -17.59
N ILE A 263 -8.53 -12.28 -16.32
CA ILE A 263 -9.52 -12.82 -15.38
C ILE A 263 -10.93 -12.37 -15.69
N ASP A 264 -11.11 -11.16 -16.24
CA ASP A 264 -12.41 -10.65 -16.65
C ASP A 264 -12.91 -11.42 -17.90
N ILE A 265 -12.00 -11.76 -18.84
CA ILE A 265 -12.31 -12.61 -20.00
C ILE A 265 -12.63 -14.04 -19.56
N LYS A 266 -11.81 -14.62 -18.68
CA LYS A 266 -12.02 -15.98 -18.15
C LYS A 266 -13.40 -16.16 -17.51
N THR A 267 -13.93 -15.12 -16.92
CA THR A 267 -15.22 -15.11 -16.21
C THR A 267 -16.34 -14.46 -17.02
N LEU A 268 -16.14 -14.28 -18.34
CA LEU A 268 -17.16 -13.74 -19.23
C LEU A 268 -18.23 -14.80 -19.52
N THR A 269 -19.50 -14.40 -19.42
CA THR A 269 -20.67 -15.24 -19.72
C THR A 269 -21.59 -14.54 -20.72
N PRO A 270 -22.54 -15.24 -21.38
CA PRO A 270 -23.51 -14.62 -22.28
C PRO A 270 -24.31 -13.47 -21.64
N GLU A 271 -24.58 -13.53 -20.35
CA GLU A 271 -25.34 -12.53 -19.58
C GLU A 271 -24.64 -11.16 -19.52
N HIS A 272 -23.33 -11.11 -19.82
CA HIS A 272 -22.58 -9.88 -19.88
C HIS A 272 -22.76 -9.10 -21.19
N PHE A 273 -23.50 -9.67 -22.17
CA PHE A 273 -23.72 -9.05 -23.46
C PHE A 273 -25.15 -8.51 -23.56
N GLU A 274 -25.28 -7.23 -23.88
CA GLU A 274 -26.56 -6.55 -24.03
C GLU A 274 -26.59 -5.79 -25.37
N LYS A 275 -27.76 -5.73 -26.01
CA LYS A 275 -27.99 -4.88 -27.17
C LYS A 275 -28.59 -3.57 -26.72
N ASP A 276 -28.10 -2.44 -27.27
CA ASP A 276 -28.74 -1.16 -27.10
C ASP A 276 -29.87 -0.95 -28.12
N ASN A 277 -30.57 0.17 -27.98
CA ASN A 277 -31.70 0.53 -28.86
C ASN A 277 -31.30 0.72 -30.34
N ALA A 278 -30.00 0.93 -30.60
CA ALA A 278 -29.43 1.04 -31.96
C ALA A 278 -28.90 -0.31 -32.48
N GLY A 279 -29.15 -1.43 -31.77
CA GLY A 279 -28.71 -2.75 -32.14
C GLY A 279 -27.23 -3.05 -31.89
N ARG A 280 -26.48 -2.15 -31.26
CA ARG A 280 -25.07 -2.33 -30.93
C ARG A 280 -24.95 -3.27 -29.74
N ILE A 281 -24.01 -4.21 -29.81
CA ILE A 281 -23.72 -5.13 -28.70
C ILE A 281 -22.72 -4.48 -27.74
N TRP A 282 -22.99 -4.56 -26.47
CA TRP A 282 -22.16 -4.06 -25.39
C TRP A 282 -21.76 -5.16 -24.44
N ILE A 283 -20.52 -5.13 -23.97
CA ILE A 283 -20.04 -5.93 -22.84
C ILE A 283 -20.23 -5.08 -21.59
N LYS A 284 -21.06 -5.56 -20.65
CA LYS A 284 -21.25 -4.97 -19.31
C LYS A 284 -20.72 -5.94 -18.27
N LYS A 285 -19.53 -5.69 -17.75
CA LYS A 285 -18.89 -6.59 -16.78
C LYS A 285 -18.31 -5.82 -15.60
N ARG A 286 -18.65 -6.26 -14.40
CA ARG A 286 -17.93 -5.82 -13.21
C ARG A 286 -16.58 -6.50 -13.17
N ARG A 287 -15.52 -5.70 -13.04
CA ARG A 287 -14.15 -6.20 -12.98
C ARG A 287 -13.94 -7.06 -11.75
N VAL A 288 -13.39 -8.24 -11.92
CA VAL A 288 -13.11 -9.18 -10.81
C VAL A 288 -12.18 -8.56 -9.77
N LYS A 289 -11.18 -7.75 -10.21
CA LYS A 289 -10.20 -7.16 -9.30
C LYS A 289 -10.72 -5.97 -8.48
N THR A 290 -11.66 -5.16 -9.03
CA THR A 290 -12.03 -3.86 -8.43
C THR A 290 -13.53 -3.71 -8.18
N GLY A 291 -14.36 -4.60 -8.71
CA GLY A 291 -15.82 -4.49 -8.66
C GLY A 291 -16.42 -3.39 -9.55
N ILE A 292 -15.58 -2.58 -10.24
CA ILE A 292 -16.04 -1.47 -11.06
C ILE A 292 -16.65 -1.99 -12.36
N LEU A 293 -17.76 -1.38 -12.77
CA LEU A 293 -18.43 -1.73 -14.02
C LEU A 293 -17.66 -1.18 -15.20
N SER A 294 -17.23 -2.08 -16.10
CA SER A 294 -16.76 -1.78 -17.46
C SER A 294 -17.92 -1.89 -18.42
N ARG A 295 -18.06 -0.89 -19.31
CA ARG A 295 -19.07 -0.88 -20.40
C ARG A 295 -18.31 -0.64 -21.70
N ILE A 296 -18.28 -1.65 -22.56
CA ILE A 296 -17.42 -1.67 -23.75
C ILE A 296 -18.29 -2.05 -24.94
N PRO A 297 -18.36 -1.20 -26.01
CA PRO A 297 -19.00 -1.62 -27.24
C PRO A 297 -18.20 -2.75 -27.88
N LEU A 298 -18.88 -3.78 -28.33
CA LEU A 298 -18.23 -4.93 -28.98
C LEU A 298 -17.80 -4.56 -30.40
N LEU A 299 -16.49 -4.42 -30.58
CA LEU A 299 -15.91 -4.10 -31.89
C LEU A 299 -15.97 -5.32 -32.84
N PRO A 300 -15.99 -5.10 -34.18
CA PRO A 300 -16.18 -6.18 -35.16
C PRO A 300 -15.20 -7.35 -35.01
N ILE A 301 -13.91 -7.07 -34.78
CA ILE A 301 -12.89 -8.13 -34.61
C ILE A 301 -13.18 -8.97 -33.36
N ALA A 302 -13.55 -8.32 -32.25
CA ALA A 302 -13.92 -9.06 -31.03
C ALA A 302 -15.19 -9.92 -31.24
N LYS A 303 -16.13 -9.43 -32.05
CA LYS A 303 -17.33 -10.21 -32.44
C LYS A 303 -16.95 -11.42 -33.29
N LEU A 304 -16.10 -11.26 -34.30
CA LEU A 304 -15.64 -12.36 -35.15
C LEU A 304 -14.97 -13.47 -34.32
N ILE A 305 -14.17 -13.09 -33.34
CA ILE A 305 -13.54 -14.06 -32.43
C ILE A 305 -14.60 -14.81 -31.61
N LEU A 306 -15.63 -14.13 -31.08
CA LEU A 306 -16.72 -14.79 -30.36
C LEU A 306 -17.50 -15.73 -31.26
N ASP A 307 -17.80 -15.32 -32.49
CA ASP A 307 -18.55 -16.12 -33.46
C ASP A 307 -17.75 -17.38 -33.87
N LYS A 308 -16.42 -17.33 -33.93
CA LYS A 308 -15.51 -18.46 -34.19
C LYS A 308 -15.63 -19.56 -33.15
N TYR A 309 -15.87 -19.22 -31.87
CA TYR A 309 -15.97 -20.17 -30.77
C TYR A 309 -17.40 -20.46 -30.32
N LYS A 310 -18.39 -20.00 -31.09
CA LYS A 310 -19.81 -20.22 -30.82
C LYS A 310 -20.15 -21.72 -30.87
N GLY A 311 -20.82 -22.20 -29.83
CA GLY A 311 -21.20 -23.61 -29.67
C GLY A 311 -20.22 -24.45 -28.87
N GLY A 312 -19.12 -23.88 -28.40
CA GLY A 312 -18.22 -24.51 -27.43
C GLY A 312 -18.72 -24.37 -25.98
N ASP A 313 -18.15 -25.14 -25.07
CA ASP A 313 -18.47 -25.07 -23.62
C ASP A 313 -18.19 -23.70 -22.99
N LYS A 314 -17.33 -22.92 -23.60
CA LYS A 314 -16.94 -21.57 -23.13
C LYS A 314 -17.00 -20.59 -24.30
N LEU A 315 -17.30 -19.33 -23.99
CA LEU A 315 -17.34 -18.25 -24.98
C LEU A 315 -16.02 -18.04 -25.73
N LEU A 316 -14.89 -18.36 -25.10
CA LEU A 316 -13.54 -18.19 -25.62
C LEU A 316 -12.62 -19.35 -25.18
N PRO A 317 -11.58 -19.66 -25.95
CA PRO A 317 -10.67 -20.77 -25.68
C PRO A 317 -9.69 -20.48 -24.57
N ILE A 318 -10.17 -20.46 -23.32
CA ILE A 318 -9.38 -20.09 -22.15
C ILE A 318 -8.22 -21.06 -21.94
N GLN A 319 -6.99 -20.55 -21.96
CA GLN A 319 -5.75 -21.26 -21.67
C GLN A 319 -5.17 -20.76 -20.34
N ASP A 320 -4.17 -21.46 -19.79
CA ASP A 320 -3.46 -20.97 -18.60
C ASP A 320 -2.68 -19.68 -18.91
N PRO A 321 -2.65 -18.70 -17.99
CA PRO A 321 -1.96 -17.42 -18.22
C PRO A 321 -0.47 -17.57 -18.52
N ALA A 322 0.20 -18.56 -17.94
CA ALA A 322 1.62 -18.80 -18.19
C ALA A 322 1.84 -19.31 -19.62
N ASP A 323 0.97 -20.22 -20.08
CA ASP A 323 1.02 -20.75 -21.44
C ASP A 323 0.69 -19.69 -22.47
N ILE A 324 -0.36 -18.88 -22.26
CA ILE A 324 -0.66 -17.74 -23.14
C ILE A 324 0.55 -16.82 -23.27
N ASN A 325 1.19 -16.43 -22.16
CA ASN A 325 2.35 -15.56 -22.21
C ASN A 325 3.56 -16.19 -22.90
N LYS A 326 3.70 -17.51 -22.83
CA LYS A 326 4.71 -18.25 -23.61
C LYS A 326 4.40 -18.17 -25.09
N TYR A 327 3.18 -18.52 -25.50
CA TYR A 327 2.76 -18.51 -26.90
C TYR A 327 2.76 -17.11 -27.53
N LEU A 328 2.44 -16.08 -26.75
CA LEU A 328 2.54 -14.68 -27.21
C LEU A 328 3.97 -14.27 -27.52
N LYS A 329 4.96 -14.79 -26.80
CA LYS A 329 6.38 -14.56 -27.14
C LYS A 329 6.74 -15.21 -28.48
N ASP A 330 6.27 -16.44 -28.69
CA ASP A 330 6.50 -17.15 -29.95
C ASP A 330 5.84 -16.39 -31.11
N ILE A 331 4.61 -15.93 -30.96
CA ILE A 331 3.88 -15.12 -31.94
C ILE A 331 4.63 -13.80 -32.22
N ALA A 332 5.13 -13.10 -31.18
CA ALA A 332 5.87 -11.88 -31.36
C ALA A 332 7.11 -12.09 -32.23
N ILE A 333 7.88 -13.15 -31.96
CA ILE A 333 9.07 -13.50 -32.75
C ILE A 333 8.69 -13.79 -34.20
N LEU A 334 7.64 -14.61 -34.42
CA LEU A 334 7.18 -14.98 -35.77
C LEU A 334 6.62 -13.77 -36.56
N CYS A 335 6.07 -12.77 -35.87
CA CYS A 335 5.60 -11.53 -36.47
C CYS A 335 6.69 -10.46 -36.60
N GLY A 336 7.93 -10.71 -36.17
CA GLY A 336 9.02 -9.74 -36.19
C GLY A 336 8.81 -8.56 -35.24
N ILE A 337 8.16 -8.78 -34.10
CA ILE A 337 7.88 -7.75 -33.08
C ILE A 337 8.94 -7.80 -31.99
N ASN A 338 9.76 -6.75 -31.88
CA ASN A 338 10.86 -6.66 -30.90
C ASN A 338 10.44 -6.10 -29.54
N LYS A 339 9.15 -6.25 -29.15
CA LYS A 339 8.63 -5.84 -27.85
C LYS A 339 8.34 -7.06 -26.98
N ARG A 340 8.50 -6.89 -25.68
CA ARG A 340 8.12 -7.92 -24.72
C ARG A 340 6.60 -7.90 -24.52
N ILE A 341 5.89 -8.73 -25.28
CA ILE A 341 4.44 -8.83 -25.13
C ILE A 341 4.05 -9.90 -24.10
N CYS A 342 3.00 -9.58 -23.37
CA CYS A 342 2.29 -10.49 -22.47
C CYS A 342 0.78 -10.26 -22.62
N PHE A 343 -0.04 -11.10 -21.99
CA PHE A 343 -1.49 -10.88 -22.08
C PHE A 343 -1.95 -9.49 -21.65
N HIS A 344 -1.27 -8.90 -20.65
CA HIS A 344 -1.62 -7.56 -20.18
C HIS A 344 -1.31 -6.45 -21.21
N THR A 345 -0.36 -6.70 -22.11
CA THR A 345 -0.08 -5.81 -23.26
C THR A 345 -1.32 -5.59 -24.13
N SER A 346 -2.23 -6.58 -24.24
CA SER A 346 -3.49 -6.40 -24.98
C SER A 346 -4.34 -5.25 -24.44
N ARG A 347 -4.43 -5.15 -23.14
CA ARG A 347 -5.18 -4.05 -22.50
C ARG A 347 -4.49 -2.70 -22.66
N HIS A 348 -3.16 -2.67 -22.70
CA HIS A 348 -2.40 -1.47 -23.00
C HIS A 348 -2.61 -1.06 -24.47
N THR A 349 -2.58 -2.02 -25.40
CA THR A 349 -2.86 -1.81 -26.82
C THR A 349 -4.29 -1.29 -27.03
N PHE A 350 -5.28 -1.83 -26.33
CA PHE A 350 -6.64 -1.28 -26.36
C PHE A 350 -6.67 0.19 -25.96
N ALA A 351 -6.09 0.51 -24.81
CA ALA A 351 -6.08 1.89 -24.31
C ALA A 351 -5.35 2.86 -25.23
N SER A 352 -4.22 2.42 -25.78
CA SER A 352 -3.35 3.26 -26.61
C SER A 352 -3.80 3.27 -28.06
N THR A 353 -3.55 2.18 -28.77
CA THR A 353 -3.64 2.08 -30.23
C THR A 353 -5.09 1.99 -30.71
N VAL A 354 -5.93 1.22 -29.99
CA VAL A 354 -7.31 1.01 -30.43
C VAL A 354 -8.24 2.16 -30.05
N THR A 355 -7.96 2.87 -28.94
CA THR A 355 -8.86 3.93 -28.47
C THR A 355 -8.25 5.33 -28.49
N LEU A 356 -7.22 5.63 -27.71
CA LEU A 356 -6.65 6.98 -27.63
C LEU A 356 -6.09 7.46 -28.98
N ALA A 357 -5.40 6.60 -29.73
CA ALA A 357 -4.90 6.91 -31.08
C ALA A 357 -6.02 7.17 -32.10
N ASN A 358 -7.24 6.74 -31.81
CA ASN A 358 -8.44 7.01 -32.61
C ASN A 358 -9.35 8.09 -31.98
N ASN A 359 -8.76 9.03 -31.26
CA ASN A 359 -9.43 10.22 -30.71
C ASN A 359 -10.54 9.91 -29.67
N ILE A 360 -10.53 8.74 -29.03
CA ILE A 360 -11.42 8.47 -27.90
C ILE A 360 -10.84 9.16 -26.66
N SER A 361 -11.65 9.99 -25.98
CA SER A 361 -11.16 10.75 -24.83
C SER A 361 -10.70 9.86 -23.66
N LEU A 362 -9.75 10.36 -22.89
CA LEU A 362 -9.15 9.64 -21.76
C LEU A 362 -10.20 9.20 -20.74
N GLU A 363 -11.24 10.02 -20.50
CA GLU A 363 -12.33 9.75 -19.59
C GLU A 363 -13.18 8.57 -20.06
N VAL A 364 -13.46 8.51 -21.36
CA VAL A 364 -14.22 7.41 -21.97
C VAL A 364 -13.42 6.13 -21.89
N VAL A 365 -12.13 6.15 -22.25
CA VAL A 365 -11.22 5.00 -22.13
C VAL A 365 -11.12 4.54 -20.67
N SER A 366 -11.00 5.46 -19.73
CA SER A 366 -10.96 5.15 -18.29
C SER A 366 -12.24 4.41 -17.82
N LYS A 367 -13.41 4.85 -18.29
CA LYS A 367 -14.70 4.17 -18.01
C LYS A 367 -14.78 2.78 -18.64
N MET A 368 -14.36 2.63 -19.91
CA MET A 368 -14.33 1.33 -20.59
C MET A 368 -13.39 0.36 -19.86
N LEU A 369 -12.23 0.83 -19.43
CA LEU A 369 -11.27 0.05 -18.67
C LEU A 369 -11.71 -0.24 -17.22
N GLY A 370 -12.73 0.40 -16.69
CA GLY A 370 -13.15 0.27 -15.29
C GLY A 370 -12.05 0.71 -14.32
N HIS A 371 -11.44 1.85 -14.58
CA HIS A 371 -10.50 2.48 -13.67
C HIS A 371 -11.22 3.34 -12.63
N THR A 372 -10.74 3.36 -11.40
CA THR A 372 -11.27 4.22 -10.32
C THR A 372 -10.90 5.68 -10.50
N ASN A 373 -9.83 5.94 -11.27
CA ASN A 373 -9.22 7.25 -11.40
C ASN A 373 -8.56 7.36 -12.79
N THR A 374 -8.76 8.48 -13.46
CA THR A 374 -8.15 8.79 -14.77
C THR A 374 -6.62 8.81 -14.73
N ARG A 375 -5.99 9.08 -13.58
CA ARG A 375 -4.53 8.94 -13.41
C ARG A 375 -4.00 7.55 -13.80
N MET A 376 -4.80 6.50 -13.62
CA MET A 376 -4.43 5.14 -14.05
C MET A 376 -4.38 5.02 -15.58
N THR A 377 -5.13 5.85 -16.29
CA THR A 377 -5.18 5.91 -17.76
C THR A 377 -4.18 6.93 -18.30
N ALA A 378 -3.78 7.93 -17.50
CA ALA A 378 -2.83 8.97 -17.90
C ALA A 378 -1.42 8.43 -18.25
N HIS A 379 -1.07 7.21 -17.81
CA HIS A 379 0.16 6.53 -18.24
C HIS A 379 0.22 6.30 -19.76
N TYR A 380 -0.95 6.29 -20.44
CA TYR A 380 -1.06 6.19 -21.90
C TYR A 380 -0.98 7.55 -22.60
N ALA A 381 -0.92 8.64 -21.83
CA ALA A 381 -0.92 10.01 -22.36
C ALA A 381 0.32 10.37 -23.21
N LYS A 382 1.43 9.62 -23.08
CA LYS A 382 2.61 9.77 -23.95
C LYS A 382 2.31 9.57 -25.44
N LEU A 383 1.14 8.97 -25.77
CA LEU A 383 0.64 8.81 -27.15
C LEU A 383 -0.17 10.00 -27.66
N ILE A 384 -0.53 10.91 -26.76
CA ILE A 384 -1.30 12.11 -27.10
C ILE A 384 -0.51 13.01 -28.06
N ASP A 385 0.82 12.97 -28.02
CA ASP A 385 1.65 13.82 -28.92
C ASP A 385 1.39 13.52 -30.38
N LYS A 386 1.21 12.26 -30.82
CA LYS A 386 0.80 11.91 -32.17
C LYS A 386 -0.61 12.41 -32.50
N CYS A 387 -1.54 12.22 -31.56
CA CYS A 387 -2.91 12.69 -31.71
C CYS A 387 -3.01 14.22 -31.71
N ILE A 388 -2.14 14.94 -31.00
CA ILE A 388 -2.06 16.39 -30.99
C ILE A 388 -1.70 16.85 -32.41
N GLY A 389 -0.67 16.26 -33.05
CA GLY A 389 -0.30 16.58 -34.44
C GLY A 389 -1.49 16.43 -35.39
N GLU A 390 -2.10 15.24 -35.43
CA GLU A 390 -3.24 14.94 -36.29
C GLU A 390 -4.48 15.81 -36.01
N GLN A 391 -4.73 16.20 -34.78
CA GLN A 391 -5.84 17.10 -34.41
C GLN A 391 -5.53 18.53 -34.77
N MET A 392 -4.28 18.98 -34.63
CA MET A 392 -3.85 20.30 -35.02
C MET A 392 -3.83 20.44 -36.54
N ASP A 393 -3.43 19.39 -37.29
CA ASP A 393 -3.50 19.38 -38.76
C ASP A 393 -4.94 19.56 -39.23
N LYS A 394 -5.91 18.82 -38.63
CA LYS A 394 -7.35 19.00 -38.95
C LYS A 394 -7.86 20.41 -38.61
N LEU A 395 -7.36 20.97 -37.48
CA LEU A 395 -7.71 22.33 -37.10
C LEU A 395 -7.12 23.36 -38.06
N MET A 396 -5.86 23.17 -38.51
CA MET A 396 -5.22 24.00 -39.52
C MET A 396 -5.99 23.92 -40.83
N ASP A 397 -6.38 22.73 -41.30
CA ASP A 397 -7.19 22.56 -42.51
C ASP A 397 -8.52 23.30 -42.42
N THR A 398 -9.15 23.33 -41.23
CA THR A 398 -10.43 24.04 -40.98
C THR A 398 -10.25 25.56 -41.09
N PHE A 399 -9.10 26.10 -40.67
CA PHE A 399 -8.83 27.55 -40.75
C PHE A 399 -8.10 28.01 -42.00
N THR A 400 -7.51 27.09 -42.78
CA THR A 400 -6.88 27.39 -44.05
C THR A 400 -7.83 27.22 -45.26
N GLY A 401 -8.96 26.49 -45.06
CA GLY A 401 -9.95 26.24 -46.09
C GLY A 401 -10.85 27.44 -46.48
N ASP A 402 -10.84 28.54 -45.71
CA ASP A 402 -11.59 29.78 -45.96
C ASP A 402 -10.64 31.00 -46.17
N SER A 403 -9.60 30.85 -46.98
CA SER A 403 -8.74 31.98 -47.31
C SER A 403 -9.22 32.63 -48.62
N ASP A 404 -10.36 33.29 -48.58
CA ASP A 404 -10.65 34.48 -49.34
C ASP A 404 -10.43 35.72 -48.44
N TYR A 405 -9.15 36.01 -48.10
CA TYR A 405 -8.73 37.29 -47.54
C TYR A 405 -7.54 37.82 -48.33
#